data_e18b27f7f0d2e78b283adbccf7619a74
#
_entry.id   e18b27f7f0d2e78b283adbccf7619a74
#
_cell.length_a   1.000
_cell.length_b   1.000
_cell.length_c   1.000
_cell.angle_alpha   90.00
_cell.angle_beta   90.00
_cell.angle_gamma   90.00
#
_symmetry.space_group_name_H-M   'P 1'
#
loop_
_entity.id
_entity.type
_entity.pdbx_description
1 polymer ?
#
loop_
_entity_poly.entity_id
_entity_poly.type
_entity_poly.pdbx_seq_one_letter_code
_entity_poly.pdbx_strand_id
1 'polypeptide(L)'
;MDLRFTAEEQAFREEVRAFVQARLPEDIRNKVLNHQRVEKDDYVRWHRILQAQGWGAPTWPKQWGGTGWTALQRLIFEIETFRAGAPRLLPFGLTMIGPVLMKYASPEMQQRFLPRIPRVEDFWCQGYSEPGSGSDLASLKTRAVRKGDKYIVNGQKTWTTMAHFADWIFCLVRTDSEAKAQEGISMLLIDMKSPGVTVRPITTLDGGHDVNETWFEDVEVPVENLVGEENRAWTYAKYLLGHERTGIAGIGHCHRELRQLKHYAAQATDGAGRPLIEDVRMRDKIARVEMDIMALEMLLLRVATQAAGTPGPEASIVKIRGSEVQQDLAMLMMEVAGPNAWPYSPDWLEPGATQPASGPEWAAPAASTYYDMRKTSIYGGATEVQKNIISKMILGF
;
A
#
# COMPACT_ATOMS: atom_id res chain seq x y z
N MET A 1 -25.99 12.59 -13.83
CA MET A 1 -25.00 12.73 -12.72
C MET A 1 -24.00 13.78 -13.16
N ASP A 2 -23.83 14.86 -12.43
CA ASP A 2 -22.78 15.85 -12.71
C ASP A 2 -21.48 15.36 -12.05
N LEU A 3 -20.43 15.19 -12.84
CA LEU A 3 -19.12 14.70 -12.40
C LEU A 3 -18.12 15.85 -12.12
N ARG A 4 -18.57 17.10 -12.27
CA ARG A 4 -17.73 18.26 -11.98
C ARG A 4 -17.65 18.51 -10.47
N PHE A 5 -16.48 18.87 -10.01
CA PHE A 5 -16.32 19.30 -8.63
C PHE A 5 -17.17 20.55 -8.36
N THR A 6 -17.81 20.58 -7.20
CA THR A 6 -18.44 21.78 -6.66
C THR A 6 -17.39 22.86 -6.36
N ALA A 7 -17.82 24.09 -6.16
CA ALA A 7 -16.91 25.18 -5.78
C ALA A 7 -16.16 24.87 -4.46
N GLU A 8 -16.82 24.21 -3.49
CA GLU A 8 -16.21 23.80 -2.21
C GLU A 8 -15.16 22.72 -2.40
N GLU A 9 -15.44 21.70 -3.23
CA GLU A 9 -14.51 20.64 -3.56
C GLU A 9 -13.30 21.15 -4.34
N GLN A 10 -13.52 22.11 -5.24
CA GLN A 10 -12.42 22.77 -5.95
C GLN A 10 -11.57 23.62 -5.00
N ALA A 11 -12.18 24.35 -4.07
CA ALA A 11 -11.44 25.11 -3.06
C ALA A 11 -10.59 24.18 -2.16
N PHE A 12 -11.15 23.05 -1.72
CA PHE A 12 -10.41 22.04 -0.97
C PHE A 12 -9.24 21.45 -1.77
N ARG A 13 -9.46 21.21 -3.06
CA ARG A 13 -8.40 20.74 -3.96
C ARG A 13 -7.22 21.72 -4.06
N GLU A 14 -7.52 23.01 -4.22
CA GLU A 14 -6.49 24.05 -4.25
C GLU A 14 -5.79 24.21 -2.89
N GLU A 15 -6.51 24.08 -1.78
CA GLU A 15 -5.93 24.07 -0.43
C GLU A 15 -4.90 22.95 -0.29
N VAL A 16 -5.27 21.71 -0.63
CA VAL A 16 -4.37 20.54 -0.58
C VAL A 16 -3.14 20.76 -1.46
N ARG A 17 -3.36 21.24 -2.69
CA ARG A 17 -2.30 21.50 -3.66
C ARG A 17 -1.30 22.55 -3.14
N ALA A 18 -1.81 23.68 -2.66
CA ALA A 18 -0.99 24.76 -2.12
C ALA A 18 -0.18 24.29 -0.90
N PHE A 19 -0.83 23.56 0.01
CA PHE A 19 -0.16 23.00 1.18
C PHE A 19 0.99 22.06 0.79
N VAL A 20 0.73 21.10 -0.10
CA VAL A 20 1.75 20.11 -0.50
C VAL A 20 2.92 20.81 -1.22
N GLN A 21 2.63 21.76 -2.11
CA GLN A 21 3.67 22.54 -2.80
C GLN A 21 4.58 23.32 -1.82
N ALA A 22 3.98 23.88 -0.77
CA ALA A 22 4.71 24.68 0.21
C ALA A 22 5.47 23.85 1.26
N ARG A 23 5.02 22.61 1.55
CA ARG A 23 5.46 21.86 2.73
C ARG A 23 6.16 20.54 2.44
N LEU A 24 6.00 19.97 1.24
CA LEU A 24 6.69 18.74 0.88
C LEU A 24 8.19 19.01 0.71
N PRO A 25 9.06 18.33 1.50
CA PRO A 25 10.50 18.51 1.36
C PRO A 25 10.99 18.12 -0.04
N GLU A 26 11.87 18.94 -0.61
CA GLU A 26 12.33 18.76 -1.99
C GLU A 26 13.10 17.47 -2.20
N ASP A 27 13.92 17.07 -1.22
CA ASP A 27 14.65 15.80 -1.25
C ASP A 27 13.72 14.60 -1.31
N ILE A 28 12.65 14.60 -0.52
CA ILE A 28 11.63 13.53 -0.54
C ILE A 28 10.89 13.52 -1.88
N ARG A 29 10.46 14.68 -2.36
CA ARG A 29 9.80 14.82 -3.66
C ARG A 29 10.65 14.25 -4.79
N ASN A 30 11.93 14.60 -4.81
CA ASN A 30 12.85 14.15 -5.85
C ASN A 30 13.07 12.64 -5.83
N LYS A 31 13.22 12.03 -4.64
CA LYS A 31 13.28 10.57 -4.51
C LYS A 31 12.03 9.90 -5.13
N VAL A 32 10.83 10.37 -4.76
CA VAL A 32 9.58 9.78 -5.24
C VAL A 32 9.39 9.95 -6.75
N LEU A 33 9.69 11.13 -7.30
CA LEU A 33 9.53 11.40 -8.74
C LEU A 33 10.56 10.69 -9.60
N ASN A 34 11.74 10.39 -9.05
CA ASN A 34 12.79 9.64 -9.74
C ASN A 34 12.78 8.13 -9.41
N HIS A 35 11.72 7.63 -8.78
CA HIS A 35 11.55 6.22 -8.37
C HIS A 35 12.70 5.70 -7.49
N GLN A 36 13.35 6.59 -6.74
CA GLN A 36 14.36 6.22 -5.76
C GLN A 36 13.72 5.70 -4.47
N ARG A 37 14.50 4.99 -3.68
CA ARG A 37 14.03 4.46 -2.39
C ARG A 37 13.70 5.57 -1.42
N VAL A 38 12.56 5.41 -0.77
CA VAL A 38 12.07 6.26 0.30
C VAL A 38 12.39 5.55 1.61
N GLU A 39 13.22 6.19 2.44
CA GLU A 39 13.69 5.66 3.72
C GLU A 39 12.66 5.89 4.85
N LYS A 40 12.86 5.19 5.99
CA LYS A 40 12.01 5.37 7.18
C LYS A 40 11.84 6.85 7.56
N ASP A 41 12.94 7.59 7.59
CA ASP A 41 12.94 9.01 7.98
C ASP A 41 12.15 9.89 7.02
N ASP A 42 12.15 9.59 5.72
CA ASP A 42 11.37 10.33 4.73
C ASP A 42 9.86 10.18 4.99
N TYR A 43 9.40 8.94 5.24
CA TYR A 43 8.01 8.66 5.62
C TYR A 43 7.63 9.38 6.91
N VAL A 44 8.47 9.31 7.93
CA VAL A 44 8.23 9.93 9.25
C VAL A 44 8.18 11.45 9.13
N ARG A 45 9.14 12.07 8.42
CA ARG A 45 9.19 13.53 8.20
C ARG A 45 7.93 14.03 7.51
N TRP A 46 7.56 13.41 6.39
CA TRP A 46 6.37 13.80 5.66
C TRP A 46 5.09 13.62 6.48
N HIS A 47 4.94 12.47 7.13
CA HIS A 47 3.76 12.19 7.94
C HIS A 47 3.61 13.19 9.10
N ARG A 48 4.71 13.55 9.76
CA ARG A 48 4.69 14.57 10.84
C ARG A 48 4.27 15.96 10.34
N ILE A 49 4.64 16.32 9.12
CA ILE A 49 4.18 17.55 8.48
C ILE A 49 2.67 17.51 8.27
N LEU A 50 2.13 16.40 7.78
CA LEU A 50 0.69 16.19 7.64
C LEU A 50 -0.02 16.18 8.99
N GLN A 51 0.56 15.52 9.99
CA GLN A 51 -0.01 15.47 11.35
C GLN A 51 -0.09 16.85 11.99
N ALA A 52 0.91 17.70 11.80
CA ALA A 52 0.89 19.08 12.29
C ALA A 52 -0.22 19.93 11.65
N GLN A 53 -0.64 19.60 10.43
CA GLN A 53 -1.80 20.19 9.74
C GLN A 53 -3.14 19.58 10.18
N GLY A 54 -3.13 18.49 10.97
CA GLY A 54 -4.31 17.71 11.31
C GLY A 54 -4.72 16.70 10.23
N TRP A 55 -3.84 16.40 9.27
CA TRP A 55 -4.09 15.50 8.13
C TRP A 55 -3.40 14.13 8.24
N GLY A 56 -2.83 13.81 9.39
CA GLY A 56 -2.06 12.58 9.60
C GLY A 56 -2.90 11.27 9.56
N ALA A 57 -4.21 11.36 9.78
CA ALA A 57 -5.12 10.20 9.74
C ALA A 57 -6.39 10.52 8.90
N PRO A 58 -6.27 10.67 7.58
CA PRO A 58 -7.37 11.15 6.72
C PRO A 58 -8.59 10.25 6.68
N THR A 59 -8.44 8.97 7.03
CA THR A 59 -9.53 7.97 7.01
C THR A 59 -10.16 7.71 8.37
N TRP A 60 -9.60 8.28 9.44
CA TRP A 60 -10.04 8.00 10.82
C TRP A 60 -11.18 8.91 11.27
N PRO A 61 -12.00 8.45 12.24
CA PRO A 61 -12.98 9.30 12.89
C PRO A 61 -12.29 10.38 13.74
N LYS A 62 -12.95 11.53 13.89
CA LYS A 62 -12.42 12.70 14.62
C LYS A 62 -11.97 12.39 16.05
N GLN A 63 -12.70 11.51 16.76
CA GLN A 63 -12.36 11.10 18.12
C GLN A 63 -10.96 10.47 18.27
N TRP A 64 -10.41 9.91 17.18
CA TRP A 64 -9.07 9.33 17.13
C TRP A 64 -8.07 10.19 16.32
N GLY A 65 -8.36 11.48 16.17
CA GLY A 65 -7.48 12.42 15.46
C GLY A 65 -7.61 12.39 13.95
N GLY A 66 -8.69 11.81 13.43
CA GLY A 66 -8.97 11.82 11.99
C GLY A 66 -9.56 13.12 11.50
N THR A 67 -9.53 13.34 10.19
CA THR A 67 -9.99 14.57 9.54
C THR A 67 -11.51 14.70 9.47
N GLY A 68 -12.22 13.58 9.45
CA GLY A 68 -13.66 13.53 9.19
C GLY A 68 -14.03 13.87 7.74
N TRP A 69 -13.10 13.79 6.82
CA TRP A 69 -13.29 14.07 5.39
C TRP A 69 -14.28 13.11 4.72
N THR A 70 -15.00 13.63 3.75
CA THR A 70 -15.80 12.82 2.83
C THR A 70 -14.94 11.89 1.99
N ALA A 71 -15.56 10.91 1.36
CA ALA A 71 -14.84 10.00 0.45
C ALA A 71 -14.16 10.76 -0.70
N LEU A 72 -14.83 11.77 -1.25
CA LEU A 72 -14.30 12.59 -2.33
C LEU A 72 -13.13 13.47 -1.86
N GLN A 73 -13.21 14.06 -0.68
CA GLN A 73 -12.09 14.82 -0.12
C GLN A 73 -10.84 13.94 0.10
N ARG A 74 -11.02 12.70 0.58
CA ARG A 74 -9.92 11.74 0.70
C ARG A 74 -9.30 11.39 -0.64
N LEU A 75 -10.12 11.20 -1.67
CA LEU A 75 -9.66 10.93 -3.03
C LEU A 75 -8.89 12.14 -3.61
N ILE A 76 -9.41 13.35 -3.44
CA ILE A 76 -8.72 14.59 -3.84
C ILE A 76 -7.36 14.70 -3.15
N PHE A 77 -7.33 14.47 -1.83
CA PHE A 77 -6.08 14.50 -1.05
C PHE A 77 -5.07 13.48 -1.58
N GLU A 78 -5.48 12.25 -1.83
CA GLU A 78 -4.60 11.20 -2.37
C GLU A 78 -4.04 11.61 -3.74
N ILE A 79 -4.90 12.03 -4.67
CA ILE A 79 -4.48 12.40 -6.02
C ILE A 79 -3.50 13.59 -5.99
N GLU A 80 -3.80 14.65 -5.24
CA GLU A 80 -2.96 15.85 -5.23
C GLU A 80 -1.62 15.62 -4.51
N THR A 81 -1.60 14.84 -3.43
CA THR A 81 -0.34 14.48 -2.74
C THR A 81 0.56 13.62 -3.62
N PHE A 82 0.02 12.59 -4.27
CA PHE A 82 0.81 11.74 -5.17
C PHE A 82 1.30 12.50 -6.40
N ARG A 83 0.45 13.32 -7.02
CA ARG A 83 0.84 14.17 -8.17
C ARG A 83 2.00 15.11 -7.86
N ALA A 84 2.08 15.58 -6.63
CA ALA A 84 3.16 16.44 -6.18
C ALA A 84 4.47 15.68 -5.89
N GLY A 85 4.46 14.35 -5.89
CA GLY A 85 5.61 13.51 -5.54
C GLY A 85 5.74 13.24 -4.04
N ALA A 86 4.64 13.34 -3.28
CA ALA A 86 4.66 12.92 -1.89
C ALA A 86 4.69 11.39 -1.77
N PRO A 87 5.40 10.82 -0.77
CA PRO A 87 5.31 9.41 -0.47
C PRO A 87 3.92 9.07 0.08
N ARG A 88 3.47 7.83 -0.15
CA ARG A 88 2.21 7.35 0.41
C ARG A 88 2.23 7.40 1.93
N LEU A 89 1.07 7.66 2.54
CA LEU A 89 0.89 7.39 3.95
C LEU A 89 1.03 5.90 4.24
N LEU A 90 1.66 5.56 5.36
CA LEU A 90 1.93 4.18 5.74
C LEU A 90 0.63 3.44 6.04
N PRO A 91 0.26 2.41 5.26
CA PRO A 91 -1.04 1.79 5.37
C PRO A 91 -1.18 0.91 6.62
N PHE A 92 -0.07 0.29 7.09
CA PHE A 92 -0.11 -0.74 8.14
C PHE A 92 -0.71 -0.23 9.44
N GLY A 93 -0.32 0.96 9.90
CA GLY A 93 -0.93 1.61 11.06
C GLY A 93 -2.30 2.19 10.74
N LEU A 94 -2.38 3.02 9.68
CA LEU A 94 -3.55 3.87 9.42
C LEU A 94 -4.76 3.13 8.88
N THR A 95 -4.58 2.29 7.85
CA THR A 95 -5.71 1.68 7.13
C THR A 95 -5.88 0.20 7.40
N MET A 96 -4.91 -0.44 8.05
CA MET A 96 -4.95 -1.85 8.40
C MET A 96 -5.22 -2.07 9.89
N ILE A 97 -4.19 -1.99 10.76
CA ILE A 97 -4.37 -2.34 12.19
C ILE A 97 -5.21 -1.30 12.95
N GLY A 98 -5.12 -0.01 12.64
CA GLY A 98 -5.88 1.03 13.34
C GLY A 98 -7.39 0.79 13.34
N PRO A 99 -8.05 0.59 12.18
CA PRO A 99 -9.47 0.22 12.12
C PRO A 99 -9.82 -1.06 12.89
N VAL A 100 -8.93 -2.06 12.88
CA VAL A 100 -9.12 -3.31 13.66
C VAL A 100 -9.09 -3.02 15.15
N LEU A 101 -8.11 -2.24 15.63
CA LEU A 101 -8.02 -1.85 17.03
C LEU A 101 -9.24 -1.05 17.48
N MET A 102 -9.70 -0.09 16.69
CA MET A 102 -10.90 0.70 17.00
C MET A 102 -12.15 -0.18 17.18
N LYS A 103 -12.24 -1.29 16.46
CA LYS A 103 -13.44 -2.13 16.43
C LYS A 103 -13.39 -3.30 17.40
N TYR A 104 -12.23 -3.90 17.61
CA TYR A 104 -12.12 -5.20 18.28
C TYR A 104 -11.20 -5.20 19.50
N ALA A 105 -10.31 -4.21 19.65
CA ALA A 105 -9.40 -4.18 20.78
C ALA A 105 -10.06 -3.69 22.08
N SER A 106 -9.47 -4.05 23.22
CA SER A 106 -9.88 -3.53 24.52
C SER A 106 -9.65 -2.01 24.60
N PRO A 107 -10.37 -1.29 25.50
CA PRO A 107 -10.16 0.14 25.70
C PRO A 107 -8.70 0.48 26.05
N GLU A 108 -8.03 -0.35 26.84
CA GLU A 108 -6.63 -0.17 27.26
C GLU A 108 -5.69 -0.27 26.04
N MET A 109 -5.90 -1.27 25.19
CA MET A 109 -5.12 -1.44 23.96
C MET A 109 -5.36 -0.29 22.99
N GLN A 110 -6.62 0.18 22.85
CA GLN A 110 -6.94 1.35 22.03
C GLN A 110 -6.21 2.60 22.52
N GLN A 111 -6.25 2.88 23.83
CA GLN A 111 -5.56 4.04 24.41
C GLN A 111 -4.03 3.93 24.29
N ARG A 112 -3.49 2.74 24.33
CA ARG A 112 -2.04 2.50 24.20
C ARG A 112 -1.55 2.76 22.78
N PHE A 113 -2.25 2.31 21.73
CA PHE A 113 -1.73 2.27 20.37
C PHE A 113 -2.33 3.32 19.44
N LEU A 114 -3.66 3.59 19.50
CA LEU A 114 -4.29 4.46 18.49
C LEU A 114 -3.73 5.89 18.48
N PRO A 115 -3.45 6.56 19.61
CA PRO A 115 -2.89 7.91 19.56
C PRO A 115 -1.49 8.00 18.95
N ARG A 116 -0.74 6.90 18.96
CA ARG A 116 0.66 6.83 18.50
C ARG A 116 0.79 6.68 17.00
N ILE A 117 -0.19 6.01 16.35
CA ILE A 117 -0.18 5.72 14.91
C ILE A 117 -0.18 7.01 14.07
N PRO A 118 -1.09 7.99 14.24
CA PRO A 118 -1.07 9.22 13.47
C PRO A 118 0.15 10.11 13.73
N ARG A 119 0.81 9.94 14.87
CA ARG A 119 2.04 10.67 15.23
C ARG A 119 3.31 10.00 14.72
N VAL A 120 3.17 8.82 14.10
CA VAL A 120 4.28 7.96 13.67
C VAL A 120 5.30 7.74 14.80
N GLU A 121 4.80 7.50 16.01
CA GLU A 121 5.62 7.11 17.17
C GLU A 121 5.98 5.63 17.10
N ASP A 122 5.15 4.82 16.41
CA ASP A 122 5.37 3.42 16.12
C ASP A 122 5.24 3.15 14.62
N PHE A 123 6.18 2.42 14.08
CA PHE A 123 6.13 1.92 12.72
C PHE A 123 5.59 0.49 12.71
N TRP A 124 4.62 0.21 11.85
CA TRP A 124 3.90 -1.07 11.83
C TRP A 124 4.21 -1.88 10.58
N CYS A 125 4.20 -3.21 10.73
CA CYS A 125 4.18 -4.14 9.59
C CYS A 125 3.16 -5.26 9.80
N GLN A 126 2.88 -6.03 8.74
CA GLN A 126 1.86 -7.07 8.70
C GLN A 126 2.49 -8.46 8.63
N GLY A 127 2.18 -9.33 9.58
CA GLY A 127 2.62 -10.72 9.64
C GLY A 127 1.51 -11.70 9.25
N TYR A 128 1.18 -11.80 7.95
CA TYR A 128 0.12 -12.68 7.46
C TYR A 128 0.69 -13.89 6.75
N SER A 129 1.23 -13.71 5.54
CA SER A 129 1.72 -14.77 4.66
C SER A 129 2.88 -15.55 5.27
N GLU A 130 2.93 -16.84 4.94
CA GLU A 130 4.03 -17.75 5.27
C GLU A 130 4.54 -18.42 3.98
N PRO A 131 5.72 -19.03 3.96
CA PRO A 131 6.24 -19.71 2.77
C PRO A 131 5.26 -20.70 2.14
N GLY A 132 4.43 -21.37 2.94
CA GLY A 132 3.40 -22.29 2.49
C GLY A 132 1.96 -21.77 2.53
N SER A 133 1.73 -20.49 2.90
CA SER A 133 0.39 -19.92 3.13
C SER A 133 0.31 -18.49 2.63
N GLY A 134 0.03 -18.31 1.34
CA GLY A 134 -0.23 -17.03 0.71
C GLY A 134 -1.74 -16.83 0.46
N SER A 135 -2.22 -17.19 -0.73
CA SER A 135 -3.65 -17.13 -1.07
C SER A 135 -4.52 -18.01 -0.17
N ASP A 136 -4.03 -19.17 0.24
CA ASP A 136 -4.63 -19.99 1.30
C ASP A 136 -4.10 -19.58 2.68
N LEU A 137 -4.43 -18.35 3.09
CA LEU A 137 -3.97 -17.79 4.35
C LEU A 137 -4.45 -18.58 5.57
N ALA A 138 -5.60 -19.26 5.47
CA ALA A 138 -6.15 -20.05 6.57
C ALA A 138 -5.28 -21.25 6.95
N SER A 139 -4.37 -21.68 6.07
CA SER A 139 -3.43 -22.78 6.31
C SER A 139 -2.16 -22.37 7.08
N LEU A 140 -2.09 -21.14 7.59
CA LEU A 140 -0.94 -20.63 8.34
C LEU A 140 -0.56 -21.54 9.53
N LYS A 141 0.75 -21.64 9.81
CA LYS A 141 1.35 -22.57 10.77
C LYS A 141 2.14 -21.91 11.90
N THR A 142 2.45 -20.59 11.80
CA THR A 142 3.10 -19.85 12.90
C THR A 142 2.26 -20.05 14.16
N ARG A 143 2.81 -20.74 15.16
CA ARG A 143 2.09 -21.19 16.34
C ARG A 143 2.30 -20.24 17.52
N ALA A 144 1.26 -20.00 18.29
CA ALA A 144 1.33 -19.32 19.58
C ALA A 144 0.70 -20.21 20.67
N VAL A 145 1.50 -20.59 21.65
CA VAL A 145 1.06 -21.43 22.77
C VAL A 145 0.99 -20.57 24.02
N ARG A 146 -0.19 -20.50 24.65
CA ARG A 146 -0.36 -19.76 25.90
C ARG A 146 0.33 -20.47 27.06
N LYS A 147 1.18 -19.74 27.79
CA LYS A 147 1.84 -20.18 29.01
C LYS A 147 1.67 -19.10 30.09
N GLY A 148 0.64 -19.27 30.93
CA GLY A 148 0.31 -18.31 31.98
C GLY A 148 -0.15 -16.97 31.39
N ASP A 149 0.61 -15.93 31.63
CA ASP A 149 0.33 -14.54 31.23
C ASP A 149 0.96 -14.14 29.88
N LYS A 150 1.50 -15.12 29.12
CA LYS A 150 2.13 -14.88 27.81
C LYS A 150 1.84 -15.97 26.81
N TYR A 151 2.01 -15.63 25.55
CA TYR A 151 2.11 -16.58 24.42
C TYR A 151 3.57 -16.80 24.05
N ILE A 152 3.93 -18.04 23.72
CA ILE A 152 5.23 -18.39 23.13
C ILE A 152 4.98 -18.58 21.63
N VAL A 153 5.58 -17.70 20.82
CA VAL A 153 5.38 -17.68 19.37
C VAL A 153 6.57 -18.32 18.66
N ASN A 154 6.26 -19.26 17.76
CA ASN A 154 7.24 -19.95 16.91
C ASN A 154 6.73 -20.06 15.48
N GLY A 155 7.57 -19.71 14.50
CA GLY A 155 7.24 -19.81 13.07
C GLY A 155 7.95 -18.79 12.21
N GLN A 156 7.45 -18.66 10.98
CA GLN A 156 8.02 -17.75 9.98
C GLN A 156 6.90 -17.05 9.21
N LYS A 157 7.04 -15.73 9.05
CA LYS A 157 6.28 -14.94 8.09
C LYS A 157 7.16 -14.57 6.90
N THR A 158 6.53 -14.42 5.73
CA THR A 158 7.23 -14.00 4.51
C THR A 158 6.49 -12.85 3.84
N TRP A 159 7.18 -12.13 2.96
CA TRP A 159 6.66 -10.93 2.28
C TRP A 159 6.24 -9.83 3.26
N THR A 160 6.88 -9.76 4.44
CA THR A 160 6.58 -8.76 5.46
C THR A 160 7.14 -7.41 5.02
N THR A 161 6.30 -6.59 4.41
CA THR A 161 6.69 -5.27 3.88
C THR A 161 7.14 -4.36 5.00
N MET A 162 8.31 -3.74 4.84
CA MET A 162 8.91 -2.78 5.78
C MET A 162 9.15 -3.32 7.20
N ALA A 163 9.29 -4.66 7.38
CA ALA A 163 9.59 -5.24 8.69
C ALA A 163 10.91 -4.72 9.28
N HIS A 164 11.89 -4.41 8.44
CA HIS A 164 13.18 -3.83 8.85
C HIS A 164 13.07 -2.40 9.42
N PHE A 165 11.94 -1.72 9.20
CA PHE A 165 11.63 -0.41 9.79
C PHE A 165 10.69 -0.50 10.99
N ALA A 166 9.98 -1.64 11.14
CA ALA A 166 8.86 -1.75 12.05
C ALA A 166 9.28 -1.84 13.52
N ASP A 167 8.49 -1.19 14.37
CA ASP A 167 8.54 -1.35 15.82
C ASP A 167 7.55 -2.44 16.26
N TRP A 168 6.42 -2.59 15.55
CA TRP A 168 5.35 -3.55 15.85
C TRP A 168 4.91 -4.33 14.61
N ILE A 169 4.60 -5.62 14.81
CA ILE A 169 3.95 -6.45 13.80
C ILE A 169 2.59 -6.92 14.32
N PHE A 170 1.52 -6.70 13.54
CA PHE A 170 0.26 -7.40 13.79
C PHE A 170 0.27 -8.74 13.06
N CYS A 171 0.32 -9.80 13.84
CA CYS A 171 0.63 -11.14 13.36
C CYS A 171 -0.55 -12.09 13.52
N LEU A 172 -0.92 -12.79 12.45
CA LEU A 172 -1.83 -13.93 12.54
C LEU A 172 -1.06 -15.17 12.97
N VAL A 173 -1.55 -15.82 14.02
CA VAL A 173 -0.91 -16.99 14.61
C VAL A 173 -1.93 -18.11 14.83
N ARG A 174 -1.48 -19.37 14.82
CA ARG A 174 -2.26 -20.55 15.15
C ARG A 174 -2.25 -20.77 16.65
N THR A 175 -3.37 -20.54 17.31
CA THR A 175 -3.58 -20.78 18.75
C THR A 175 -4.29 -22.09 19.03
N ASP A 176 -5.08 -22.60 18.07
CA ASP A 176 -5.70 -23.92 18.14
C ASP A 176 -5.47 -24.68 16.84
N SER A 177 -4.71 -25.77 16.91
CA SER A 177 -4.37 -26.63 15.76
C SER A 177 -5.45 -27.67 15.45
N GLU A 178 -6.34 -27.95 16.39
CA GLU A 178 -7.38 -28.97 16.26
C GLU A 178 -8.69 -28.38 15.68
N ALA A 179 -8.84 -27.07 15.74
CA ALA A 179 -9.98 -26.37 15.17
C ALA A 179 -9.94 -26.37 13.64
N LYS A 180 -11.08 -26.06 13.00
CA LYS A 180 -11.10 -25.75 11.56
C LYS A 180 -10.14 -24.62 11.25
N ALA A 181 -9.54 -24.65 10.04
CA ALA A 181 -8.46 -23.75 9.64
C ALA A 181 -8.74 -22.26 9.96
N GLN A 182 -9.98 -21.80 9.76
CA GLN A 182 -10.38 -20.41 10.00
C GLN A 182 -10.72 -20.10 11.48
N GLU A 183 -10.93 -21.12 12.31
CA GLU A 183 -11.44 -20.98 13.69
C GLU A 183 -10.33 -21.01 14.74
N GLY A 184 -9.14 -21.46 14.41
CA GLY A 184 -8.00 -21.57 15.35
C GLY A 184 -6.94 -20.48 15.16
N ILE A 185 -7.31 -19.30 14.65
CA ILE A 185 -6.39 -18.21 14.37
C ILE A 185 -6.65 -17.05 15.32
N SER A 186 -5.57 -16.53 15.93
CA SER A 186 -5.57 -15.32 16.76
C SER A 186 -4.69 -14.23 16.13
N MET A 187 -4.88 -12.99 16.56
CA MET A 187 -4.06 -11.84 16.16
C MET A 187 -3.30 -11.31 17.36
N LEU A 188 -1.98 -11.34 17.29
CA LEU A 188 -1.09 -10.82 18.31
C LEU A 188 -0.37 -9.56 17.82
N LEU A 189 -0.19 -8.58 18.71
CA LEU A 189 0.72 -7.45 18.50
C LEU A 189 2.07 -7.82 19.12
N ILE A 190 3.08 -8.00 18.26
CA ILE A 190 4.42 -8.43 18.69
C ILE A 190 5.37 -7.25 18.53
N ASP A 191 6.12 -6.94 19.60
CA ASP A 191 7.22 -5.99 19.55
C ASP A 191 8.36 -6.59 18.71
N MET A 192 8.77 -5.90 17.64
CA MET A 192 9.80 -6.37 16.73
C MET A 192 11.21 -6.41 17.35
N LYS A 193 11.37 -5.81 18.53
CA LYS A 193 12.60 -5.84 19.33
C LYS A 193 12.64 -6.99 20.35
N SER A 194 11.57 -7.80 20.42
CA SER A 194 11.52 -8.95 21.35
C SER A 194 12.63 -9.94 21.03
N PRO A 195 13.29 -10.52 22.05
CA PRO A 195 14.21 -11.63 21.85
C PRO A 195 13.56 -12.75 21.04
N GLY A 196 14.30 -13.33 20.09
CA GLY A 196 13.81 -14.38 19.20
C GLY A 196 13.15 -13.88 17.91
N VAL A 197 12.95 -12.57 17.73
CA VAL A 197 12.51 -12.00 16.44
C VAL A 197 13.73 -11.75 15.55
N THR A 198 13.71 -12.31 14.35
CA THR A 198 14.75 -12.08 13.34
C THR A 198 14.10 -11.62 12.03
N VAL A 199 14.61 -10.54 11.44
CA VAL A 199 14.17 -10.01 10.15
C VAL A 199 15.29 -10.23 9.13
N ARG A 200 14.94 -10.84 7.97
CA ARG A 200 15.88 -11.07 6.86
C ARG A 200 15.34 -10.44 5.58
N PRO A 201 16.17 -9.72 4.82
CA PRO A 201 15.76 -9.10 3.57
C PRO A 201 15.41 -10.14 2.51
N ILE A 202 14.40 -9.83 1.69
CA ILE A 202 14.12 -10.51 0.43
C ILE A 202 14.42 -9.52 -0.69
N THR A 203 15.46 -9.79 -1.47
CA THR A 203 15.72 -9.00 -2.68
C THR A 203 14.73 -9.39 -3.76
N THR A 204 13.97 -8.41 -4.25
CA THR A 204 12.97 -8.61 -5.28
C THR A 204 13.53 -8.42 -6.69
N LEU A 205 12.76 -8.78 -7.72
CA LEU A 205 13.22 -8.77 -9.12
C LEU A 205 13.66 -7.38 -9.62
N ASP A 206 13.13 -6.32 -9.02
CA ASP A 206 13.52 -4.94 -9.29
C ASP A 206 14.88 -4.56 -8.67
N GLY A 207 15.51 -5.46 -7.92
CA GLY A 207 16.71 -5.21 -7.10
C GLY A 207 16.40 -4.57 -5.75
N GLY A 208 15.11 -4.39 -5.43
CA GLY A 208 14.64 -3.75 -4.22
C GLY A 208 14.67 -4.62 -2.97
N HIS A 209 14.54 -3.96 -1.82
CA HIS A 209 14.40 -4.58 -0.51
C HIS A 209 13.28 -3.90 0.29
N ASP A 210 12.03 -4.13 -0.11
CA ASP A 210 10.86 -3.65 0.63
C ASP A 210 10.24 -4.72 1.52
N VAL A 211 10.44 -5.99 1.17
CA VAL A 211 9.82 -7.14 1.83
C VAL A 211 10.86 -8.01 2.52
N ASN A 212 10.41 -8.72 3.56
CA ASN A 212 11.28 -9.48 4.43
C ASN A 212 10.67 -10.83 4.79
N GLU A 213 11.54 -11.76 5.20
CA GLU A 213 11.20 -12.87 6.07
C GLU A 213 11.27 -12.40 7.52
N THR A 214 10.29 -12.80 8.33
CA THR A 214 10.27 -12.53 9.77
C THR A 214 10.13 -13.84 10.52
N TRP A 215 11.14 -14.16 11.31
CA TRP A 215 11.23 -15.40 12.07
C TRP A 215 10.94 -15.15 13.54
N PHE A 216 10.27 -16.12 14.17
CA PHE A 216 9.95 -16.12 15.58
C PHE A 216 10.47 -17.42 16.20
N GLU A 217 11.38 -17.31 17.16
CA GLU A 217 11.97 -18.43 17.89
C GLU A 217 11.75 -18.18 19.39
N ASP A 218 10.78 -18.91 19.97
CA ASP A 218 10.35 -18.81 21.36
C ASP A 218 10.04 -17.37 21.82
N VAL A 219 9.45 -16.56 20.94
CA VAL A 219 9.14 -15.16 21.22
C VAL A 219 8.03 -15.06 22.26
N GLU A 220 8.32 -14.41 23.38
CA GLU A 220 7.35 -14.15 24.45
C GLU A 220 6.50 -12.93 24.13
N VAL A 221 5.19 -13.12 24.08
CA VAL A 221 4.20 -12.06 23.82
C VAL A 221 3.20 -12.01 24.96
N PRO A 222 3.07 -10.89 25.69
CA PRO A 222 2.09 -10.74 26.76
C PRO A 222 0.66 -11.00 26.29
N VAL A 223 -0.18 -11.62 27.14
CA VAL A 223 -1.59 -11.91 26.78
C VAL A 223 -2.41 -10.65 26.49
N GLU A 224 -2.04 -9.51 27.09
CA GLU A 224 -2.64 -8.21 26.81
C GLU A 224 -2.40 -7.68 25.40
N ASN A 225 -1.47 -8.28 24.64
CA ASN A 225 -1.23 -7.97 23.24
C ASN A 225 -2.10 -8.80 22.27
N LEU A 226 -3.04 -9.63 22.81
CA LEU A 226 -4.05 -10.30 22.00
C LEU A 226 -5.11 -9.29 21.53
N VAL A 227 -5.31 -9.18 20.24
CA VAL A 227 -6.36 -8.32 19.68
C VAL A 227 -7.70 -9.04 19.76
N GLY A 228 -8.63 -8.46 20.50
CA GLY A 228 -9.97 -9.02 20.68
C GLY A 228 -9.97 -10.37 21.42
N GLU A 229 -10.61 -11.38 20.83
CA GLU A 229 -10.78 -12.72 21.41
C GLU A 229 -9.85 -13.74 20.74
N GLU A 230 -9.36 -14.69 21.53
CA GLU A 230 -8.58 -15.82 21.03
C GLU A 230 -9.37 -16.64 20.00
N ASN A 231 -8.72 -17.10 18.95
CA ASN A 231 -9.31 -17.90 17.86
C ASN A 231 -10.35 -17.16 16.99
N ARG A 232 -10.44 -15.82 17.08
CA ARG A 232 -11.40 -15.00 16.32
C ARG A 232 -10.77 -14.14 15.21
N ALA A 233 -9.45 -14.21 15.03
CA ALA A 233 -8.72 -13.31 14.13
C ALA A 233 -9.09 -13.44 12.66
N TRP A 234 -9.69 -14.56 12.22
CA TRP A 234 -10.18 -14.67 10.85
C TRP A 234 -11.23 -13.61 10.50
N THR A 235 -12.09 -13.27 11.45
CA THR A 235 -13.06 -12.19 11.31
C THR A 235 -12.38 -10.82 11.22
N TYR A 236 -11.33 -10.59 12.02
CA TYR A 236 -10.56 -9.35 12.02
C TYR A 236 -9.76 -9.20 10.73
N ALA A 237 -9.16 -10.28 10.24
CA ALA A 237 -8.46 -10.31 8.97
C ALA A 237 -9.38 -10.00 7.78
N LYS A 238 -10.59 -10.57 7.73
CA LYS A 238 -11.58 -10.23 6.68
C LYS A 238 -11.98 -8.76 6.73
N TYR A 239 -12.17 -8.20 7.91
CA TYR A 239 -12.49 -6.78 8.09
C TYR A 239 -11.35 -5.89 7.59
N LEU A 240 -10.10 -6.19 7.97
CA LEU A 240 -8.90 -5.47 7.53
C LEU A 240 -8.75 -5.52 6.01
N LEU A 241 -8.81 -6.71 5.41
CA LEU A 241 -8.67 -6.90 3.96
C LEU A 241 -9.74 -6.15 3.15
N GLY A 242 -10.91 -5.91 3.74
CA GLY A 242 -11.95 -5.07 3.14
C GLY A 242 -11.51 -3.61 2.97
N HIS A 243 -10.77 -3.06 3.94
CA HIS A 243 -10.25 -1.69 3.90
C HIS A 243 -9.00 -1.56 3.01
N GLU A 244 -8.21 -2.61 2.90
CA GLU A 244 -6.96 -2.62 2.13
C GLU A 244 -7.18 -2.50 0.62
N ARG A 245 -8.20 -3.16 0.07
CA ARG A 245 -8.42 -3.32 -1.37
C ARG A 245 -8.55 -2.00 -2.12
N THR A 246 -9.19 -0.99 -1.54
CA THR A 246 -9.35 0.32 -2.18
C THR A 246 -8.02 1.08 -2.26
N GLY A 247 -7.15 0.94 -1.26
CA GLY A 247 -5.82 1.53 -1.25
C GLY A 247 -4.85 0.90 -2.26
N ILE A 248 -5.01 -0.41 -2.52
CA ILE A 248 -4.16 -1.13 -3.50
C ILE A 248 -4.40 -0.65 -4.93
N ALA A 249 -5.59 -0.14 -5.25
CA ALA A 249 -5.88 0.41 -6.57
C ALA A 249 -4.91 1.54 -6.97
N GLY A 250 -4.33 2.27 -6.00
CA GLY A 250 -3.25 3.22 -6.22
C GLY A 250 -3.61 4.35 -7.16
N ILE A 251 -4.82 4.92 -7.07
CA ILE A 251 -5.29 5.93 -8.02
C ILE A 251 -4.38 7.16 -8.07
N GLY A 252 -3.88 7.61 -6.93
CA GLY A 252 -2.92 8.71 -6.86
C GLY A 252 -1.63 8.39 -7.59
N HIS A 253 -1.10 7.17 -7.42
CA HIS A 253 0.04 6.66 -8.17
C HIS A 253 -0.26 6.65 -9.69
N CYS A 254 -1.39 6.12 -10.11
CA CYS A 254 -1.77 6.10 -11.54
C CYS A 254 -1.80 7.49 -12.15
N HIS A 255 -2.33 8.50 -11.46
CA HIS A 255 -2.33 9.89 -11.94
C HIS A 255 -0.92 10.49 -12.04
N ARG A 256 -0.03 10.16 -11.09
CA ARG A 256 1.37 10.60 -11.15
C ARG A 256 2.08 9.98 -12.34
N GLU A 257 2.01 8.66 -12.49
CA GLU A 257 2.68 7.93 -13.57
C GLU A 257 2.16 8.34 -14.95
N LEU A 258 0.85 8.54 -15.10
CA LEU A 258 0.28 9.05 -16.36
C LEU A 258 0.85 10.43 -16.72
N ARG A 259 0.99 11.31 -15.72
CA ARG A 259 1.57 12.65 -15.93
C ARG A 259 3.03 12.55 -16.38
N GLN A 260 3.83 11.70 -15.72
CA GLN A 260 5.23 11.47 -16.08
C GLN A 260 5.34 10.82 -17.46
N LEU A 261 4.50 9.82 -17.75
CA LEU A 261 4.45 9.17 -19.06
C LEU A 261 4.21 10.18 -20.20
N LYS A 262 3.22 11.06 -20.07
CA LYS A 262 2.94 12.12 -21.04
C LYS A 262 4.12 13.09 -21.18
N HIS A 263 4.73 13.46 -20.07
CA HIS A 263 5.89 14.36 -20.03
C HIS A 263 7.09 13.75 -20.78
N TYR A 264 7.43 12.51 -20.49
CA TYR A 264 8.57 11.84 -21.12
C TYR A 264 8.29 11.44 -22.57
N ALA A 265 7.06 11.08 -22.93
CA ALA A 265 6.67 10.83 -24.31
C ALA A 265 6.75 12.09 -25.19
N ALA A 266 6.65 13.29 -24.59
CA ALA A 266 6.87 14.56 -25.29
C ALA A 266 8.37 14.88 -25.49
N GLN A 267 9.26 14.29 -24.71
CA GLN A 267 10.72 14.48 -24.80
C GLN A 267 11.41 13.39 -25.65
N ALA A 268 10.97 12.14 -25.49
CA ALA A 268 11.50 11.02 -26.24
C ALA A 268 11.08 11.12 -27.72
N THR A 269 11.99 10.77 -28.62
CA THR A 269 11.76 10.88 -30.06
C THR A 269 11.84 9.53 -30.75
N ASP A 270 11.15 9.41 -31.90
CA ASP A 270 11.31 8.28 -32.83
C ASP A 270 12.60 8.40 -33.62
N GLY A 271 12.87 7.42 -34.50
CA GLY A 271 14.06 7.41 -35.38
C GLY A 271 14.10 8.58 -36.38
N ALA A 272 13.01 9.32 -36.56
CA ALA A 272 12.94 10.52 -37.42
C ALA A 272 13.02 11.83 -36.59
N GLY A 273 13.25 11.75 -35.30
CA GLY A 273 13.37 12.90 -34.40
C GLY A 273 12.03 13.52 -34.00
N ARG A 274 10.88 12.86 -34.24
CA ARG A 274 9.56 13.38 -33.84
C ARG A 274 9.24 12.92 -32.43
N PRO A 275 8.64 13.78 -31.57
CA PRO A 275 8.20 13.39 -30.23
C PRO A 275 7.26 12.18 -30.25
N LEU A 276 7.49 11.20 -29.38
CA LEU A 276 6.65 10.00 -29.31
C LEU A 276 5.18 10.31 -28.98
N ILE A 277 4.92 11.40 -28.28
CA ILE A 277 3.54 11.85 -27.97
C ILE A 277 2.77 12.23 -29.26
N GLU A 278 3.45 12.49 -30.39
CA GLU A 278 2.84 12.79 -31.69
C GLU A 278 2.57 11.51 -32.51
N ASP A 279 3.19 10.38 -32.15
CA ASP A 279 2.89 9.09 -32.78
C ASP A 279 1.46 8.64 -32.46
N VAL A 280 0.68 8.36 -33.50
CA VAL A 280 -0.73 7.98 -33.35
C VAL A 280 -0.93 6.74 -32.46
N ARG A 281 -0.03 5.75 -32.55
CA ARG A 281 -0.13 4.51 -31.77
C ARG A 281 0.18 4.76 -30.29
N MET A 282 1.21 5.58 -30.02
CA MET A 282 1.55 5.96 -28.65
C MET A 282 0.40 6.77 -28.01
N ARG A 283 -0.15 7.73 -28.76
CA ARG A 283 -1.32 8.52 -28.30
C ARG A 283 -2.53 7.63 -28.01
N ASP A 284 -2.82 6.64 -28.86
CA ASP A 284 -3.93 5.70 -28.64
C ASP A 284 -3.71 4.90 -27.35
N LYS A 285 -2.50 4.38 -27.13
CA LYS A 285 -2.16 3.65 -25.88
C LYS A 285 -2.29 4.54 -24.64
N ILE A 286 -1.77 5.76 -24.68
CA ILE A 286 -1.90 6.72 -23.58
C ILE A 286 -3.37 7.06 -23.31
N ALA A 287 -4.16 7.32 -24.36
CA ALA A 287 -5.58 7.62 -24.24
C ALA A 287 -6.37 6.46 -23.62
N ARG A 288 -6.06 5.21 -23.97
CA ARG A 288 -6.72 4.03 -23.37
C ARG A 288 -6.44 3.93 -21.88
N VAL A 289 -5.20 4.03 -21.45
CA VAL A 289 -4.87 3.96 -20.03
C VAL A 289 -5.45 5.14 -19.24
N GLU A 290 -5.56 6.33 -19.87
CA GLU A 290 -6.22 7.49 -19.26
C GLU A 290 -7.71 7.26 -19.06
N MET A 291 -8.41 6.67 -20.04
CA MET A 291 -9.81 6.26 -19.90
C MET A 291 -9.99 5.22 -18.79
N ASP A 292 -9.08 4.25 -18.69
CA ASP A 292 -9.11 3.24 -17.63
C ASP A 292 -8.91 3.87 -16.24
N ILE A 293 -8.04 4.87 -16.11
CA ILE A 293 -7.86 5.64 -14.86
C ILE A 293 -9.16 6.39 -14.52
N MET A 294 -9.80 7.05 -15.47
CA MET A 294 -11.07 7.74 -15.25
C MET A 294 -12.16 6.77 -14.78
N ALA A 295 -12.26 5.59 -15.40
CA ALA A 295 -13.21 4.56 -15.01
C ALA A 295 -12.92 4.03 -13.61
N LEU A 296 -11.65 3.81 -13.27
CA LEU A 296 -11.21 3.38 -11.95
C LEU A 296 -11.54 4.42 -10.87
N GLU A 297 -11.34 5.71 -11.15
CA GLU A 297 -11.67 6.82 -10.27
C GLU A 297 -13.16 6.84 -9.93
N MET A 298 -14.03 6.69 -10.93
CA MET A 298 -15.48 6.63 -10.73
C MET A 298 -15.90 5.40 -9.92
N LEU A 299 -15.28 4.26 -10.16
CA LEU A 299 -15.52 3.04 -9.41
C LEU A 299 -15.08 3.17 -7.94
N LEU A 300 -13.93 3.79 -7.69
CA LEU A 300 -13.46 4.10 -6.33
C LEU A 300 -14.41 5.02 -5.58
N LEU A 301 -14.90 6.09 -6.21
CA LEU A 301 -15.89 6.99 -5.62
C LEU A 301 -17.17 6.23 -5.27
N ARG A 302 -17.67 5.38 -6.17
CA ARG A 302 -18.84 4.56 -5.90
C ARG A 302 -18.65 3.64 -4.70
N VAL A 303 -17.51 2.94 -4.60
CA VAL A 303 -17.19 2.06 -3.47
C VAL A 303 -17.06 2.85 -2.17
N ALA A 304 -16.38 4.00 -2.23
CA ALA A 304 -16.13 4.82 -1.05
C ALA A 304 -17.37 5.54 -0.49
N THR A 305 -18.41 5.71 -1.32
CA THR A 305 -19.70 6.33 -0.91
C THR A 305 -20.74 5.31 -0.47
N GLN A 306 -20.50 4.01 -0.62
CA GLN A 306 -21.38 2.97 -0.08
C GLN A 306 -21.41 3.02 1.45
N ALA A 307 -22.55 2.70 2.05
CA ALA A 307 -22.71 2.69 3.49
C ALA A 307 -21.65 1.77 4.16
N ALA A 308 -21.16 2.17 5.32
CA ALA A 308 -20.19 1.41 6.08
C ALA A 308 -20.70 -0.01 6.37
N GLY A 309 -20.11 -1.00 5.72
CA GLY A 309 -20.51 -2.41 5.82
C GLY A 309 -19.42 -3.32 5.25
N THR A 310 -19.78 -4.59 5.03
CA THR A 310 -18.87 -5.52 4.34
C THR A 310 -18.68 -5.04 2.90
N PRO A 311 -17.41 -4.89 2.44
CA PRO A 311 -17.15 -4.47 1.07
C PRO A 311 -17.83 -5.41 0.06
N GLY A 312 -18.55 -4.82 -0.89
CA GLY A 312 -19.16 -5.55 -1.99
C GLY A 312 -18.15 -6.10 -2.99
N PRO A 313 -18.61 -6.81 -4.03
CA PRO A 313 -17.75 -7.34 -5.08
C PRO A 313 -17.01 -6.24 -5.84
N GLU A 314 -17.51 -5.01 -5.81
CA GLU A 314 -16.88 -3.84 -6.45
C GLU A 314 -15.46 -3.58 -5.92
N ALA A 315 -15.21 -3.79 -4.63
CA ALA A 315 -13.87 -3.66 -4.07
C ALA A 315 -12.86 -4.63 -4.73
N SER A 316 -13.32 -5.81 -5.13
CA SER A 316 -12.52 -6.78 -5.88
C SER A 316 -12.27 -6.32 -7.33
N ILE A 317 -13.26 -5.69 -7.97
CA ILE A 317 -13.12 -5.10 -9.31
C ILE A 317 -12.11 -3.95 -9.27
N VAL A 318 -12.23 -3.06 -8.27
CA VAL A 318 -11.27 -1.96 -8.04
C VAL A 318 -9.84 -2.47 -7.93
N LYS A 319 -9.63 -3.55 -7.14
CA LYS A 319 -8.29 -4.14 -6.98
C LYS A 319 -7.74 -4.70 -8.30
N ILE A 320 -8.54 -5.44 -9.05
CA ILE A 320 -8.12 -6.01 -10.35
C ILE A 320 -7.75 -4.88 -11.30
N ARG A 321 -8.68 -3.94 -11.56
CA ARG A 321 -8.46 -2.85 -12.51
C ARG A 321 -7.30 -1.93 -12.11
N GLY A 322 -7.19 -1.60 -10.82
CA GLY A 322 -6.07 -0.80 -10.32
C GLY A 322 -4.71 -1.48 -10.54
N SER A 323 -4.63 -2.81 -10.33
CA SER A 323 -3.41 -3.58 -10.60
C SER A 323 -3.05 -3.58 -12.08
N GLU A 324 -4.04 -3.77 -12.97
CA GLU A 324 -3.84 -3.77 -14.42
C GLU A 324 -3.35 -2.40 -14.90
N VAL A 325 -4.00 -1.31 -14.49
CA VAL A 325 -3.62 0.07 -14.88
C VAL A 325 -2.18 0.40 -14.43
N GLN A 326 -1.80 0.02 -13.21
CA GLN A 326 -0.42 0.23 -12.73
C GLN A 326 0.59 -0.54 -13.58
N GLN A 327 0.27 -1.75 -14.00
CA GLN A 327 1.13 -2.57 -14.87
C GLN A 327 1.21 -2.00 -16.29
N ASP A 328 0.11 -1.50 -16.84
CA ASP A 328 0.05 -0.88 -18.17
C ASP A 328 0.86 0.41 -18.21
N LEU A 329 0.77 1.26 -17.17
CA LEU A 329 1.58 2.47 -17.05
C LEU A 329 3.07 2.15 -17.03
N ALA A 330 3.49 1.15 -16.23
CA ALA A 330 4.89 0.74 -16.17
C ALA A 330 5.37 0.16 -17.54
N MET A 331 4.52 -0.59 -18.23
CA MET A 331 4.82 -1.09 -19.59
C MET A 331 4.97 0.05 -20.58
N LEU A 332 4.05 1.02 -20.58
CA LEU A 332 4.13 2.16 -21.50
C LEU A 332 5.36 3.03 -21.22
N MET A 333 5.77 3.16 -19.94
CA MET A 333 7.02 3.86 -19.60
C MET A 333 8.24 3.14 -20.20
N MET A 334 8.27 1.79 -20.17
CA MET A 334 9.30 1.00 -20.85
C MET A 334 9.31 1.26 -22.36
N GLU A 335 8.14 1.32 -23.00
CA GLU A 335 8.04 1.63 -24.43
C GLU A 335 8.55 3.04 -24.77
N VAL A 336 8.22 4.04 -23.94
CA VAL A 336 8.69 5.43 -24.13
C VAL A 336 10.19 5.54 -23.91
N ALA A 337 10.73 4.85 -22.93
CA ALA A 337 12.17 4.81 -22.68
C ALA A 337 12.94 4.03 -23.78
N GLY A 338 12.28 3.10 -24.45
CA GLY A 338 12.85 2.31 -25.53
C GLY A 338 14.13 1.58 -25.13
N PRO A 339 15.20 1.59 -25.96
CA PRO A 339 16.47 0.93 -25.63
C PRO A 339 17.13 1.43 -24.33
N ASN A 340 16.83 2.65 -23.89
CA ASN A 340 17.38 3.20 -22.65
C ASN A 340 16.84 2.51 -21.38
N ALA A 341 15.74 1.77 -21.48
CA ALA A 341 15.19 0.98 -20.38
C ALA A 341 15.78 -0.45 -20.29
N TRP A 342 16.52 -0.92 -21.32
CA TRP A 342 17.03 -2.30 -21.35
C TRP A 342 18.12 -2.59 -20.32
N PRO A 343 19.03 -1.64 -20.00
CA PRO A 343 19.98 -1.86 -18.92
C PRO A 343 19.24 -2.00 -17.59
N TYR A 344 19.46 -3.11 -16.90
CA TYR A 344 18.97 -3.32 -15.54
C TYR A 344 19.95 -2.63 -14.57
N SER A 345 19.51 -1.53 -13.98
CA SER A 345 20.34 -0.67 -13.15
C SER A 345 19.70 -0.45 -11.76
N PRO A 346 19.63 -1.48 -10.90
CA PRO A 346 19.00 -1.37 -9.59
C PRO A 346 19.66 -0.33 -8.68
N ASP A 347 20.94 -0.03 -8.89
CA ASP A 347 21.68 0.99 -8.13
C ASP A 347 21.05 2.39 -8.27
N TRP A 348 20.33 2.66 -9.37
CA TRP A 348 19.60 3.92 -9.55
C TRP A 348 18.42 4.10 -8.59
N LEU A 349 17.95 3.02 -7.99
CA LEU A 349 16.92 3.09 -6.94
C LEU A 349 17.48 3.67 -5.64
N GLU A 350 18.81 3.60 -5.44
CA GLU A 350 19.45 4.09 -4.22
C GLU A 350 19.70 5.59 -4.32
N PRO A 351 19.32 6.37 -3.29
CA PRO A 351 19.65 7.79 -3.24
C PRO A 351 21.18 8.01 -3.32
N GLY A 352 21.59 8.89 -4.22
CA GLY A 352 23.02 9.19 -4.41
C GLY A 352 23.76 8.24 -5.34
N ALA A 353 23.07 7.47 -6.17
CA ALA A 353 23.68 6.69 -7.25
C ALA A 353 24.63 7.57 -8.09
N THR A 354 25.88 7.12 -8.28
CA THR A 354 26.93 7.85 -8.98
C THR A 354 27.22 7.33 -10.38
N GLN A 355 26.65 6.19 -10.75
CA GLN A 355 26.85 5.61 -12.07
C GLN A 355 26.06 6.39 -13.12
N PRO A 356 26.66 6.70 -14.28
CA PRO A 356 25.95 7.39 -15.35
C PRO A 356 24.83 6.50 -15.91
N ALA A 357 23.67 7.09 -16.18
CA ALA A 357 22.60 6.40 -16.90
C ALA A 357 23.05 6.06 -18.34
N SER A 358 22.55 4.96 -18.89
CA SER A 358 22.80 4.59 -20.29
C SER A 358 22.07 5.48 -21.29
N GLY A 359 21.26 6.42 -20.81
CA GLY A 359 20.44 7.36 -21.56
C GLY A 359 19.96 8.48 -20.64
N PRO A 360 18.81 9.08 -20.90
CA PRO A 360 18.26 10.10 -20.01
C PRO A 360 17.97 9.48 -18.62
N GLU A 361 18.29 10.21 -17.56
CA GLU A 361 18.20 9.73 -16.17
C GLU A 361 16.81 9.19 -15.80
N TRP A 362 15.75 9.79 -16.30
CA TRP A 362 14.38 9.32 -16.07
C TRP A 362 14.09 7.92 -16.62
N ALA A 363 14.86 7.44 -17.59
CA ALA A 363 14.69 6.10 -18.17
C ALA A 363 15.37 5.01 -17.33
N ALA A 364 16.36 5.36 -16.50
CA ALA A 364 17.14 4.40 -15.73
C ALA A 364 16.28 3.53 -14.77
N PRO A 365 15.28 4.06 -14.05
CA PRO A 365 14.43 3.24 -13.15
C PRO A 365 13.32 2.46 -13.89
N ALA A 366 13.14 2.64 -15.20
CA ALA A 366 11.98 2.09 -15.92
C ALA A 366 11.88 0.56 -15.82
N ALA A 367 13.01 -0.16 -16.04
CA ALA A 367 13.03 -1.62 -15.93
C ALA A 367 12.71 -2.10 -14.50
N SER A 368 13.35 -1.51 -13.49
CA SER A 368 13.10 -1.86 -12.09
C SER A 368 11.65 -1.59 -11.70
N THR A 369 11.10 -0.44 -12.08
CA THR A 369 9.67 -0.11 -11.85
C THR A 369 8.75 -1.12 -12.55
N TYR A 370 9.04 -1.49 -13.79
CA TYR A 370 8.27 -2.50 -14.51
C TYR A 370 8.28 -3.85 -13.78
N TYR A 371 9.44 -4.31 -13.31
CA TYR A 371 9.55 -5.56 -12.55
C TYR A 371 8.84 -5.47 -11.20
N ASP A 372 8.96 -4.37 -10.48
CA ASP A 372 8.26 -4.14 -9.22
C ASP A 372 6.74 -4.21 -9.37
N MET A 373 6.19 -3.63 -10.40
CA MET A 373 4.74 -3.60 -10.64
C MET A 373 4.14 -4.98 -10.97
N ARG A 374 4.93 -6.01 -11.32
CA ARG A 374 4.38 -7.37 -11.59
C ARG A 374 3.73 -8.00 -10.37
N LYS A 375 4.16 -7.66 -9.16
CA LYS A 375 3.59 -8.17 -7.89
C LYS A 375 2.19 -7.60 -7.57
N THR A 376 1.77 -6.49 -8.20
CA THR A 376 0.49 -5.82 -7.87
C THR A 376 -0.73 -6.68 -8.12
N SER A 377 -0.69 -7.59 -9.10
CA SER A 377 -1.76 -8.56 -9.37
C SER A 377 -1.78 -9.75 -8.39
N ILE A 378 -0.76 -9.89 -7.52
CA ILE A 378 -0.57 -11.02 -6.61
C ILE A 378 -0.90 -10.64 -5.17
N TYR A 379 -0.27 -9.58 -4.63
CA TYR A 379 -0.47 -9.20 -3.23
C TYR A 379 -1.86 -8.59 -2.98
N GLY A 380 -2.28 -8.54 -1.71
CA GLY A 380 -3.62 -8.04 -1.33
C GLY A 380 -4.77 -8.88 -1.91
N GLY A 381 -4.52 -10.16 -2.17
CA GLY A 381 -5.39 -11.12 -2.83
C GLY A 381 -5.17 -11.16 -4.35
N ALA A 382 -4.65 -12.30 -4.83
CA ALA A 382 -4.37 -12.51 -6.26
C ALA A 382 -5.60 -12.24 -7.14
N THR A 383 -5.37 -11.86 -8.39
CA THR A 383 -6.44 -11.60 -9.37
C THR A 383 -7.45 -12.75 -9.44
N GLU A 384 -6.99 -14.01 -9.37
CA GLU A 384 -7.81 -15.21 -9.37
C GLU A 384 -8.71 -15.29 -8.13
N VAL A 385 -8.16 -14.96 -6.95
CA VAL A 385 -8.94 -14.90 -5.70
C VAL A 385 -10.01 -13.81 -5.79
N GLN A 386 -9.67 -12.63 -6.34
CA GLN A 386 -10.64 -11.54 -6.53
C GLN A 386 -11.76 -11.95 -7.51
N LYS A 387 -11.43 -12.62 -8.61
CA LYS A 387 -12.42 -13.16 -9.57
C LYS A 387 -13.32 -14.19 -8.91
N ASN A 388 -12.78 -15.08 -8.07
CA ASN A 388 -13.59 -16.06 -7.33
C ASN A 388 -14.55 -15.37 -6.33
N ILE A 389 -14.12 -14.29 -5.67
CA ILE A 389 -14.99 -13.51 -4.79
C ILE A 389 -16.14 -12.88 -5.58
N ILE A 390 -15.86 -12.26 -6.73
CA ILE A 390 -16.88 -11.67 -7.61
C ILE A 390 -17.87 -12.76 -8.07
N SER A 391 -17.36 -13.91 -8.53
CA SER A 391 -18.17 -15.02 -9.00
C SER A 391 -19.12 -15.53 -7.92
N LYS A 392 -18.62 -15.76 -6.69
CA LYS A 392 -19.45 -16.19 -5.56
C LYS A 392 -20.50 -15.15 -5.16
N MET A 393 -20.14 -13.88 -5.12
CA MET A 393 -21.05 -12.82 -4.62
C MET A 393 -22.09 -12.39 -5.64
N ILE A 394 -21.80 -12.46 -6.96
CA ILE A 394 -22.68 -11.99 -8.02
C ILE A 394 -23.40 -13.15 -8.71
N LEU A 395 -22.69 -14.25 -8.99
CA LEU A 395 -23.22 -15.35 -9.79
C LEU A 395 -23.67 -16.54 -8.92
N GLY A 396 -23.29 -16.59 -7.64
CA GLY A 396 -23.68 -17.65 -6.70
C GLY A 396 -22.95 -18.98 -6.89
N PHE A 397 -21.79 -18.99 -7.58
CA PHE A 397 -20.97 -20.20 -7.79
C PHE A 397 -20.05 -20.52 -6.62
#